data_03dfed47be8316d6f58d7d0ed548a0d3
#
_entry.id   03dfed47be8316d6f58d7d0ed548a0d3
#
_cell.length_a   1.000
_cell.length_b   1.000
_cell.length_c   1.000
_cell.angle_alpha   90.00
_cell.angle_beta   90.00
_cell.angle_gamma   90.00
#
_symmetry.space_group_name_H-M   'P 1'
#
loop_
_entity.id
_entity.type
_entity.pdbx_description
1 polymer ?
#
loop_
_entity_poly.entity_id
_entity_poly.type
_entity_poly.pdbx_seq_one_letter_code
_entity_poly.pdbx_strand_id
1 'polypeptide(L)'
;MATQEYLYEAPPGLYLSEGEVGMNKRIHIYYSGSVQGVGFRFTAESAAQTLGVTGWVKNLEDGRVEVVCEGEEAALNKFLDKIKDIFGGYIRDARIDPEKATGEFGGFDIKF
;
A
#
# COMPACT_ATOMS: atom_id res chain seq x y z
N MET A 1 -25.65 -8.30 -8.56
CA MET A 1 -24.80 -7.34 -9.26
C MET A 1 -23.35 -7.66 -8.99
N ALA A 2 -22.54 -7.61 -10.02
CA ALA A 2 -21.13 -7.90 -9.85
C ALA A 2 -20.47 -6.81 -9.00
N THR A 3 -19.64 -7.24 -8.07
CA THR A 3 -18.83 -6.31 -7.31
C THR A 3 -17.79 -5.71 -8.25
N GLN A 4 -17.61 -4.40 -8.14
CA GLN A 4 -16.53 -3.75 -8.85
C GLN A 4 -15.22 -4.25 -8.28
N GLU A 5 -14.46 -4.95 -9.08
CA GLU A 5 -13.14 -5.38 -8.66
C GLU A 5 -12.09 -4.63 -9.45
N TYR A 6 -11.08 -4.12 -8.75
CA TYR A 6 -9.91 -3.63 -9.42
C TYR A 6 -8.92 -4.78 -9.61
N LEU A 7 -8.20 -4.71 -10.70
CA LEU A 7 -7.17 -5.70 -10.95
C LEU A 7 -5.97 -5.39 -10.06
N TYR A 8 -5.68 -6.35 -9.18
CA TYR A 8 -4.55 -6.25 -8.30
C TYR A 8 -3.70 -7.50 -8.46
N GLU A 9 -2.47 -7.30 -8.83
CA GLU A 9 -1.47 -8.36 -8.85
C GLU A 9 -0.21 -7.83 -8.20
N ALA A 10 0.33 -8.57 -7.25
CA ALA A 10 1.61 -8.21 -6.69
C ALA A 10 2.67 -8.22 -7.79
N PRO A 11 3.50 -7.18 -7.89
CA PRO A 11 4.52 -7.14 -8.93
C PRO A 11 5.52 -8.28 -8.76
N PRO A 12 6.13 -8.73 -9.88
CA PRO A 12 7.19 -9.73 -9.79
C PRO A 12 8.29 -9.31 -8.81
N GLY A 13 8.72 -10.21 -7.98
CA GLY A 13 9.74 -9.93 -6.98
C GLY A 13 9.21 -9.40 -5.66
N LEU A 14 7.91 -9.13 -5.53
CA LEU A 14 7.33 -8.77 -4.24
C LEU A 14 7.31 -9.97 -3.30
N TYR A 15 6.93 -11.15 -3.82
CA TYR A 15 6.88 -12.36 -3.00
C TYR A 15 8.28 -12.87 -2.69
N LEU A 16 8.53 -13.14 -1.41
CA LEU A 16 9.84 -13.59 -0.96
C LEU A 16 10.07 -15.05 -1.29
N SER A 17 11.29 -15.36 -1.69
CA SER A 17 11.80 -16.71 -1.58
C SER A 17 12.19 -16.98 -0.12
N GLU A 18 12.39 -18.24 0.24
CA GLU A 18 12.77 -18.59 1.60
C GLU A 18 14.04 -17.89 2.08
N GLY A 19 14.98 -17.64 1.19
CA GLY A 19 16.23 -16.98 1.53
C GLY A 19 16.12 -15.47 1.80
N GLU A 20 14.95 -14.91 1.56
CA GLU A 20 14.72 -13.48 1.73
C GLU A 20 13.86 -13.13 2.94
N VAL A 21 13.53 -14.12 3.77
CA VAL A 21 12.73 -13.90 4.98
C VAL A 21 13.47 -12.92 5.90
N GLY A 22 12.75 -11.91 6.38
CA GLY A 22 13.29 -10.86 7.24
C GLY A 22 13.88 -9.68 6.51
N MET A 23 14.02 -9.74 5.18
CA MET A 23 14.51 -8.61 4.40
C MET A 23 13.38 -7.62 4.12
N ASN A 24 13.68 -6.33 4.23
CA ASN A 24 12.71 -5.30 3.90
C ASN A 24 12.66 -5.07 2.40
N LYS A 25 11.45 -4.83 1.93
CA LYS A 25 11.12 -4.44 0.56
C LYS A 25 10.47 -3.06 0.60
N ARG A 26 10.50 -2.38 -0.54
CA ARG A 26 9.80 -1.12 -0.71
C ARG A 26 8.84 -1.24 -1.89
N ILE A 27 7.64 -0.70 -1.73
CA ILE A 27 6.68 -0.59 -2.82
C ILE A 27 6.16 0.85 -2.90
N HIS A 28 5.88 1.27 -4.13
CA HIS A 28 5.32 2.57 -4.44
C HIS A 28 3.96 2.31 -5.11
N ILE A 29 2.89 2.84 -4.53
CA ILE A 29 1.54 2.52 -4.96
C ILE A 29 0.80 3.77 -5.37
N TYR A 30 0.08 3.70 -6.49
CA TYR A 30 -0.90 4.70 -6.89
C TYR A 30 -2.27 4.05 -6.94
N TYR A 31 -3.17 4.48 -6.08
CA TYR A 31 -4.56 4.05 -6.09
C TYR A 31 -5.41 5.06 -6.85
N SER A 32 -6.21 4.58 -7.78
CA SER A 32 -7.14 5.39 -8.57
C SER A 32 -8.57 4.97 -8.27
N GLY A 33 -9.51 5.89 -8.45
CA GLY A 33 -10.93 5.65 -8.19
C GLY A 33 -11.49 6.73 -7.26
N SER A 34 -12.53 6.38 -6.52
CA SER A 34 -13.15 7.27 -5.54
C SER A 34 -12.47 7.08 -4.18
N VAL A 35 -11.14 7.29 -4.15
CA VAL A 35 -10.29 6.93 -3.01
C VAL A 35 -10.02 8.08 -2.05
N GLN A 36 -10.36 9.31 -2.42
CA GLN A 36 -10.23 10.47 -1.53
C GLN A 36 -11.56 10.77 -0.84
N GLY A 37 -11.50 11.30 0.38
CA GLY A 37 -12.69 11.67 1.11
C GLY A 37 -13.43 10.52 1.78
N VAL A 38 -12.81 9.34 1.85
CA VAL A 38 -13.40 8.14 2.45
C VAL A 38 -12.61 7.62 3.65
N GLY A 39 -11.68 8.41 4.17
CA GLY A 39 -10.86 8.02 5.32
C GLY A 39 -9.66 7.17 4.94
N PHE A 40 -9.27 7.15 3.69
CA PHE A 40 -8.22 6.28 3.18
C PHE A 40 -6.88 6.50 3.90
N ARG A 41 -6.45 7.76 4.03
CA ARG A 41 -5.14 8.07 4.63
C ARG A 41 -5.06 7.63 6.09
N PHE A 42 -6.10 7.89 6.87
CA PHE A 42 -6.12 7.50 8.29
C PHE A 42 -6.14 6.00 8.46
N THR A 43 -6.91 5.29 7.64
CA THR A 43 -6.96 3.83 7.69
C THR A 43 -5.63 3.22 7.24
N ALA A 44 -5.00 3.78 6.21
CA ALA A 44 -3.68 3.31 5.75
C ALA A 44 -2.63 3.50 6.84
N GLU A 45 -2.62 4.64 7.51
CA GLU A 45 -1.70 4.89 8.62
C GLU A 45 -1.92 3.88 9.75
N SER A 46 -3.15 3.68 10.16
CA SER A 46 -3.48 2.74 11.22
C SER A 46 -3.06 1.31 10.88
N ALA A 47 -3.37 0.86 9.67
CA ALA A 47 -3.01 -0.48 9.22
C ALA A 47 -1.50 -0.65 9.16
N ALA A 48 -0.78 0.34 8.64
CA ALA A 48 0.68 0.31 8.56
C ALA A 48 1.31 0.22 9.94
N GLN A 49 0.85 1.03 10.88
CA GLN A 49 1.37 1.02 12.26
C GLN A 49 1.15 -0.34 12.91
N THR A 50 -0.04 -0.92 12.75
CA THR A 50 -0.35 -2.23 13.33
C THR A 50 0.54 -3.33 12.75
N LEU A 51 0.86 -3.24 11.47
CA LEU A 51 1.63 -4.27 10.76
C LEU A 51 3.14 -4.04 10.76
N GLY A 52 3.60 -2.94 11.35
CA GLY A 52 5.02 -2.59 11.34
C GLY A 52 5.53 -2.13 9.98
N VAL A 53 4.64 -1.59 9.14
CA VAL A 53 4.99 -1.03 7.84
C VAL A 53 5.31 0.44 8.01
N THR A 54 6.40 0.90 7.40
CA THR A 54 6.83 2.30 7.46
C THR A 54 6.63 2.98 6.11
N GLY A 55 6.61 4.31 6.09
CA GLY A 55 6.43 5.06 4.86
C GLY A 55 5.47 6.23 5.01
N TRP A 56 4.70 6.49 3.96
CA TRP A 56 3.75 7.60 3.97
C TRP A 56 2.62 7.40 2.95
N VAL A 57 1.54 8.14 3.15
CA VAL A 57 0.37 8.18 2.27
C VAL A 57 0.00 9.63 2.00
N LYS A 58 -0.39 9.94 0.77
CA LYS A 58 -0.69 11.29 0.32
C LYS A 58 -1.81 11.30 -0.71
N ASN A 59 -2.75 12.24 -0.59
CA ASN A 59 -3.71 12.53 -1.65
C ASN A 59 -3.05 13.38 -2.73
N LEU A 60 -3.22 13.00 -3.98
CA LEU A 60 -2.72 13.77 -5.12
C LEU A 60 -3.81 14.69 -5.66
N GLU A 61 -3.39 15.75 -6.36
CA GLU A 61 -4.34 16.72 -6.93
C GLU A 61 -5.27 16.10 -7.97
N ASP A 62 -4.82 15.05 -8.65
CA ASP A 62 -5.61 14.38 -9.69
C ASP A 62 -6.62 13.36 -9.14
N GLY A 63 -6.76 13.26 -7.83
CA GLY A 63 -7.72 12.37 -7.19
C GLY A 63 -7.16 11.03 -6.77
N ARG A 64 -5.93 10.70 -7.16
CA ARG A 64 -5.29 9.45 -6.73
C ARG A 64 -4.77 9.58 -5.30
N VAL A 65 -4.51 8.41 -4.70
CA VAL A 65 -3.79 8.32 -3.45
C VAL A 65 -2.45 7.65 -3.72
N GLU A 66 -1.39 8.26 -3.24
CA GLU A 66 -0.03 7.75 -3.38
C GLU A 66 0.45 7.20 -2.05
N VAL A 67 1.06 6.02 -2.08
CA VAL A 67 1.64 5.37 -0.90
C VAL A 67 3.05 4.93 -1.25
N VAL A 68 3.99 5.24 -0.37
CA VAL A 68 5.33 4.64 -0.41
C VAL A 68 5.53 3.94 0.92
N CYS A 69 5.85 2.66 0.89
CA CYS A 69 5.99 1.92 2.15
C CYS A 69 7.07 0.85 2.07
N GLU A 70 7.61 0.55 3.24
CA GLU A 70 8.64 -0.45 3.44
C GLU A 70 8.26 -1.38 4.58
N GLY A 71 8.71 -2.61 4.46
CA GLY A 71 8.50 -3.63 5.48
C GLY A 71 8.90 -4.99 4.96
N GLU A 72 8.78 -5.99 5.81
CA GLU A 72 8.93 -7.38 5.37
C GLU A 72 7.80 -7.68 4.39
N GLU A 73 8.06 -8.55 3.44
CA GLU A 73 7.07 -8.84 2.40
C GLU A 73 5.74 -9.32 2.97
N ALA A 74 5.78 -10.17 4.00
CA ALA A 74 4.55 -10.65 4.63
C ALA A 74 3.72 -9.49 5.18
N ALA A 75 4.37 -8.50 5.79
CA ALA A 75 3.70 -7.31 6.32
C ALA A 75 3.15 -6.44 5.21
N LEU A 76 3.91 -6.25 4.13
CA LEU A 76 3.44 -5.48 2.97
C LEU A 76 2.24 -6.14 2.32
N ASN A 77 2.26 -7.47 2.16
CA ASN A 77 1.13 -8.20 1.60
C ASN A 77 -0.12 -8.05 2.46
N LYS A 78 0.03 -8.14 3.79
CA LYS A 78 -1.10 -7.94 4.71
C LYS A 78 -1.62 -6.51 4.63
N PHE A 79 -0.73 -5.53 4.50
CA PHE A 79 -1.12 -4.13 4.33
C PHE A 79 -1.95 -3.95 3.04
N LEU A 80 -1.46 -4.47 1.93
CA LEU A 80 -2.17 -4.38 0.65
C LEU A 80 -3.53 -5.07 0.71
N ASP A 81 -3.60 -6.26 1.33
CA ASP A 81 -4.86 -6.98 1.49
C ASP A 81 -5.84 -6.21 2.37
N LYS A 82 -5.36 -5.60 3.43
CA LYS A 82 -6.20 -4.80 4.33
C LYS A 82 -6.81 -3.60 3.60
N ILE A 83 -6.01 -2.90 2.81
CA ILE A 83 -6.49 -1.77 2.00
C ILE A 83 -7.53 -2.25 0.99
N LYS A 84 -7.26 -3.36 0.33
CA LYS A 84 -8.21 -3.94 -0.63
C LYS A 84 -9.51 -4.35 0.04
N ASP A 85 -9.43 -4.96 1.21
CA ASP A 85 -10.63 -5.40 1.93
C ASP A 85 -11.52 -4.23 2.33
N ILE A 86 -10.91 -3.13 2.79
CA ILE A 86 -11.68 -1.97 3.28
C ILE A 86 -12.14 -1.09 2.13
N PHE A 87 -11.28 -0.83 1.15
CA PHE A 87 -11.52 0.18 0.12
C PHE A 87 -11.73 -0.38 -1.28
N GLY A 88 -11.80 -1.71 -1.43
CA GLY A 88 -11.92 -2.34 -2.75
C GLY A 88 -13.09 -1.80 -3.58
N GLY A 89 -14.20 -1.44 -2.92
CA GLY A 89 -15.35 -0.86 -3.60
C GLY A 89 -15.13 0.56 -4.13
N TYR A 90 -14.09 1.25 -3.65
CA TYR A 90 -13.73 2.61 -4.09
C TYR A 90 -12.55 2.62 -5.04
N ILE A 91 -11.75 1.56 -5.06
CA ILE A 91 -10.54 1.49 -5.88
C ILE A 91 -10.90 0.96 -7.25
N ARG A 92 -10.60 1.74 -8.30
CA ARG A 92 -10.74 1.31 -9.68
C ARG A 92 -9.49 0.60 -10.16
N ASP A 93 -8.32 1.07 -9.71
CA ASP A 93 -7.04 0.56 -10.15
C ASP A 93 -5.99 0.80 -9.07
N ALA A 94 -5.03 -0.11 -8.97
CA ALA A 94 -3.90 0.01 -8.08
C ALA A 94 -2.63 -0.33 -8.86
N ARG A 95 -1.77 0.66 -9.06
CA ARG A 95 -0.46 0.45 -9.66
C ARG A 95 0.56 0.28 -8.56
N ILE A 96 1.25 -0.84 -8.55
CA ILE A 96 2.23 -1.16 -7.53
C ILE A 96 3.58 -1.42 -8.19
N ASP A 97 4.56 -0.58 -7.85
CA ASP A 97 5.92 -0.69 -8.37
C ASP A 97 6.87 -1.05 -7.24
N PRO A 98 7.63 -2.15 -7.37
CA PRO A 98 8.66 -2.47 -6.38
C PRO A 98 9.84 -1.53 -6.54
N GLU A 99 10.42 -1.16 -5.40
CA GLU A 99 11.60 -0.31 -5.34
C GLU A 99 12.58 -0.90 -4.33
N LYS A 100 13.79 -0.39 -4.32
CA LYS A 100 14.79 -0.82 -3.35
C LYS A 100 14.49 -0.17 -1.99
N ALA A 101 14.43 -0.96 -0.94
CA ALA A 101 14.27 -0.44 0.41
C ALA A 101 15.49 0.37 0.84
N THR A 102 15.24 1.48 1.52
CA THR A 102 16.31 2.39 1.97
C THR A 102 16.46 2.43 3.48
N GLY A 103 15.43 2.02 4.23
CA GLY A 103 15.42 2.13 5.69
C GLY A 103 15.25 3.54 6.20
N GLU A 104 14.85 4.48 5.33
CA GLU A 104 14.80 5.90 5.69
C GLU A 104 13.60 6.28 6.57
N PHE A 105 12.56 5.44 6.63
CA PHE A 105 11.33 5.81 7.32
C PHE A 105 11.37 5.39 8.79
N GLY A 106 11.09 6.34 9.71
CA GLY A 106 11.01 6.05 11.13
C GLY A 106 9.64 5.57 11.59
N GLY A 107 8.63 5.68 10.75
CA GLY A 107 7.26 5.29 11.04
C GLY A 107 6.41 5.45 9.81
N PHE A 108 5.08 5.55 10.00
CA PHE A 108 4.18 5.76 8.86
C PHE A 108 3.42 7.07 9.07
N ASP A 109 3.52 7.96 8.09
CA ASP A 109 2.99 9.32 8.17
C ASP A 109 1.96 9.62 7.10
N ILE A 110 1.05 10.53 7.41
CA ILE A 110 0.15 11.13 6.44
C ILE A 110 0.80 12.42 5.94
N LYS A 111 0.94 12.54 4.63
CA LYS A 111 1.40 13.77 3.99
C LYS A 111 0.22 14.54 3.42
N PHE A 112 0.29 15.85 3.50
CA PHE A 112 -0.76 16.75 3.02
C PHE A 112 -0.34 17.55 1.80
#